data_a234d65cc6f109147d1452a5085adab7
#
_entry.id   a234d65cc6f109147d1452a5085adab7
#
_cell.length_a   1.000
_cell.length_b   1.000
_cell.length_c   1.000
_cell.angle_alpha   90.00
_cell.angle_beta   90.00
_cell.angle_gamma   90.00
#
_symmetry.space_group_name_H-M   'P 1'
#
loop_
_entity.id
_entity.type
_entity.pdbx_description
1 polymer ?
#
loop_
_entity_poly.entity_id
_entity_poly.type
_entity_poly.pdbx_seq_one_letter_code
_entity_poly.pdbx_strand_id
1 'polypeptide(L)'
;MFIQCKNISCSYNKQYQILKGINFELQGPGFHGLFGESGSGKSTLAKLISGLIKPDKGTIINPLGQSQVVYTTNQERLPGWQTIQMHYESVLTEHRKNTWQHMIHLFGIENCMHSKFDQLSLGQKNRVNLIRYLLQDQPVLIMDESLANVDESMREKIILFIKKQFPGKLFVYISHHVREICKFCDQIVVLRSMGRSPQIIPLKGQNLCMNNDIHHDKLKENMLEIVHAA
;
A
#
# COMPACT_ATOMS: atom_id res chain seq x y z
N MET A 1 9.06 1.34 -15.18
CA MET A 1 7.98 1.90 -14.33
C MET A 1 8.63 2.67 -13.19
N PHE A 2 8.15 3.86 -12.88
CA PHE A 2 8.60 4.65 -11.73
C PHE A 2 7.51 5.67 -11.33
N ILE A 3 7.58 6.17 -10.11
CA ILE A 3 6.80 7.30 -9.61
C ILE A 3 7.78 8.34 -9.07
N GLN A 4 7.80 9.53 -9.65
CA GLN A 4 8.69 10.60 -9.24
C GLN A 4 7.87 11.82 -8.77
N CYS A 5 8.14 12.24 -7.56
CA CYS A 5 7.61 13.47 -6.96
C CYS A 5 8.69 14.57 -7.03
N LYS A 6 8.37 15.71 -7.66
CA LYS A 6 9.28 16.86 -7.81
C LYS A 6 8.68 18.09 -7.14
N ASN A 7 9.33 18.56 -6.08
CA ASN A 7 8.99 19.78 -5.35
C ASN A 7 7.54 19.86 -4.91
N ILE A 8 6.98 18.73 -4.44
CA ILE A 8 5.57 18.61 -4.07
C ILE A 8 5.29 19.38 -2.79
N SER A 9 4.32 20.29 -2.86
CA SER A 9 3.75 20.95 -1.69
C SER A 9 2.24 20.81 -1.70
N CYS A 10 1.64 20.60 -0.51
CA CYS A 10 0.21 20.44 -0.35
C CYS A 10 -0.25 20.99 1.00
N SER A 11 -1.38 21.68 1.00
CA SER A 11 -2.03 22.27 2.18
C SER A 11 -3.49 21.87 2.26
N TYR A 12 -4.02 21.68 3.48
CA TYR A 12 -5.45 21.65 3.70
C TYR A 12 -5.98 23.07 3.91
N ASN A 13 -7.05 23.42 3.20
CA ASN A 13 -7.74 24.72 3.33
C ASN A 13 -6.83 25.95 3.15
N LYS A 14 -5.74 25.85 2.36
CA LYS A 14 -4.75 26.90 2.11
C LYS A 14 -4.05 27.47 3.37
N GLN A 15 -4.39 26.99 4.55
CA GLN A 15 -3.86 27.49 5.82
C GLN A 15 -2.93 26.51 6.52
N TYR A 16 -3.15 25.22 6.34
CA TYR A 16 -2.37 24.17 7.01
C TYR A 16 -1.55 23.37 6.00
N GLN A 17 -0.29 23.77 5.87
CA GLN A 17 0.65 23.06 5.00
C GLN A 17 1.04 21.72 5.60
N ILE A 18 0.95 20.65 4.83
CA ILE A 18 1.28 19.27 5.25
C ILE A 18 2.56 18.78 4.58
N LEU A 19 2.70 19.08 3.29
CA LEU A 19 3.87 18.71 2.52
C LEU A 19 4.53 19.97 1.96
N LYS A 20 5.88 20.07 2.08
CA LYS A 20 6.63 21.25 1.66
C LYS A 20 7.84 20.85 0.84
N GLY A 21 7.77 21.05 -0.49
CA GLY A 21 8.89 20.88 -1.39
C GLY A 21 9.51 19.49 -1.40
N ILE A 22 8.71 18.44 -1.19
CA ILE A 22 9.21 17.08 -1.10
C ILE A 22 9.64 16.53 -2.46
N ASN A 23 10.74 15.79 -2.44
CA ASN A 23 11.33 15.18 -3.62
C ASN A 23 11.68 13.73 -3.30
N PHE A 24 11.20 12.78 -4.10
CA PHE A 24 11.62 11.38 -4.04
C PHE A 24 11.19 10.64 -5.31
N GLU A 25 11.74 9.45 -5.49
CA GLU A 25 11.40 8.57 -6.59
C GLU A 25 11.30 7.12 -6.12
N LEU A 26 10.28 6.41 -6.57
CA LEU A 26 10.12 4.96 -6.43
C LEU A 26 10.39 4.32 -7.79
N GLN A 27 11.36 3.42 -7.87
CA GLN A 27 11.81 2.83 -9.12
C GLN A 27 11.41 1.37 -9.26
N GLY A 28 10.93 1.01 -10.44
CA GLY A 28 10.65 -0.35 -10.86
C GLY A 28 9.39 -0.95 -10.25
N PRO A 29 9.00 -2.14 -10.69
CA PRO A 29 8.05 -2.97 -9.96
C PRO A 29 8.67 -3.40 -8.64
N GLY A 30 7.86 -3.61 -7.62
CA GLY A 30 8.34 -4.03 -6.32
C GLY A 30 7.44 -3.54 -5.19
N PHE A 31 7.88 -3.82 -3.99
CA PHE A 31 7.14 -3.49 -2.76
C PHE A 31 7.87 -2.35 -2.05
N HIS A 32 7.33 -1.13 -2.14
CA HIS A 32 7.94 0.09 -1.60
C HIS A 32 7.19 0.55 -0.35
N GLY A 33 7.92 0.94 0.69
CA GLY A 33 7.35 1.39 1.95
C GLY A 33 7.16 2.90 2.01
N LEU A 34 6.02 3.36 2.52
CA LEU A 34 5.84 4.73 2.97
C LEU A 34 5.57 4.71 4.47
N PHE A 35 6.52 5.19 5.24
CA PHE A 35 6.48 5.20 6.70
C PHE A 35 6.49 6.64 7.26
N GLY A 36 6.04 6.82 8.49
CA GLY A 36 6.07 8.09 9.21
C GLY A 36 5.04 8.12 10.33
N GLU A 37 5.15 9.11 11.21
CA GLU A 37 4.23 9.32 12.33
C GLU A 37 2.78 9.53 11.87
N SER A 38 1.83 9.32 12.78
CA SER A 38 0.43 9.68 12.51
C SER A 38 0.34 11.19 12.24
N GLY A 39 -0.41 11.58 11.21
CA GLY A 39 -0.54 13.00 10.82
C GLY A 39 0.62 13.56 9.99
N SER A 40 1.69 12.80 9.68
CA SER A 40 2.79 13.28 8.85
C SER A 40 2.41 13.57 7.39
N GLY A 41 1.24 13.11 6.92
CA GLY A 41 0.78 13.35 5.56
C GLY A 41 0.87 12.15 4.61
N LYS A 42 1.10 10.93 5.12
CA LYS A 42 1.20 9.70 4.28
C LYS A 42 -0.01 9.50 3.36
N SER A 43 -1.22 9.53 3.93
CA SER A 43 -2.45 9.36 3.14
C SER A 43 -2.69 10.54 2.18
N THR A 44 -2.22 11.75 2.52
CA THR A 44 -2.25 12.90 1.60
C THR A 44 -1.31 12.67 0.43
N LEU A 45 -0.09 12.21 0.70
CA LEU A 45 0.87 11.87 -0.34
C LEU A 45 0.38 10.73 -1.24
N ALA A 46 -0.22 9.70 -0.65
CA ALA A 46 -0.85 8.60 -1.38
C ALA A 46 -1.98 9.08 -2.32
N LYS A 47 -2.83 9.98 -1.85
CA LYS A 47 -3.90 10.61 -2.67
C LYS A 47 -3.34 11.49 -3.78
N LEU A 48 -2.24 12.19 -3.54
CA LEU A 48 -1.53 12.95 -4.58
C LEU A 48 -0.97 12.02 -5.66
N ILE A 49 -0.29 10.94 -5.27
CA ILE A 49 0.28 9.96 -6.21
C ILE A 49 -0.82 9.31 -7.05
N SER A 50 -1.96 8.99 -6.45
CA SER A 50 -3.12 8.40 -7.17
C SER A 50 -3.92 9.41 -8.00
N GLY A 51 -3.64 10.71 -7.89
CA GLY A 51 -4.37 11.76 -8.60
C GLY A 51 -5.74 12.11 -8.01
N LEU A 52 -6.10 11.56 -6.85
CA LEU A 52 -7.35 11.90 -6.15
C LEU A 52 -7.38 13.34 -5.67
N ILE A 53 -6.22 13.92 -5.39
CA ILE A 53 -6.04 15.35 -5.11
C ILE A 53 -4.88 15.88 -5.93
N LYS A 54 -4.86 17.20 -6.16
CA LYS A 54 -3.77 17.88 -6.88
C LYS A 54 -2.83 18.57 -5.87
N PRO A 55 -1.51 18.60 -6.13
CA PRO A 55 -0.59 19.37 -5.30
C PRO A 55 -0.77 20.89 -5.53
N ASP A 56 -0.49 21.69 -4.50
CA ASP A 56 -0.46 23.16 -4.62
C ASP A 56 0.72 23.61 -5.49
N LYS A 57 1.86 22.89 -5.36
CA LYS A 57 3.09 23.11 -6.15
C LYS A 57 3.77 21.79 -6.46
N GLY A 58 4.58 21.80 -7.52
CA GLY A 58 5.36 20.67 -7.96
C GLY A 58 4.61 19.75 -8.92
N THR A 59 5.24 18.64 -9.29
CA THR A 59 4.71 17.69 -10.28
C THR A 59 4.96 16.27 -9.84
N ILE A 60 3.99 15.40 -10.13
CA ILE A 60 4.12 13.94 -9.97
C ILE A 60 4.19 13.33 -11.37
N ILE A 61 5.28 12.65 -11.64
CA ILE A 61 5.54 11.98 -12.91
C ILE A 61 5.32 10.49 -12.73
N ASN A 62 4.33 9.97 -13.44
CA ASN A 62 4.10 8.56 -13.62
C ASN A 62 3.94 8.31 -15.13
N PRO A 63 4.90 7.64 -15.79
CA PRO A 63 4.85 7.41 -17.24
C PRO A 63 3.63 6.61 -17.70
N LEU A 64 2.99 5.85 -16.80
CA LEU A 64 1.81 5.07 -17.09
C LEU A 64 0.50 5.90 -16.99
N GLY A 65 0.58 7.10 -16.44
CA GLY A 65 -0.57 7.95 -16.14
C GLY A 65 -1.22 7.65 -14.79
N GLN A 66 -1.93 8.63 -14.24
CA GLN A 66 -2.59 8.52 -12.93
C GLN A 66 -3.74 7.51 -12.91
N SER A 67 -4.43 7.32 -14.03
CA SER A 67 -5.49 6.30 -14.17
C SER A 67 -5.01 4.86 -13.98
N GLN A 68 -3.70 4.63 -14.00
CA GLN A 68 -3.06 3.35 -13.76
C GLN A 68 -2.67 3.13 -12.29
N VAL A 69 -3.05 4.05 -11.41
CA VAL A 69 -2.78 3.97 -9.97
C VAL A 69 -4.08 3.71 -9.22
N VAL A 70 -4.14 2.61 -8.52
CA VAL A 70 -5.25 2.29 -7.60
C VAL A 70 -4.84 2.64 -6.19
N TYR A 71 -5.69 3.39 -5.49
CA TYR A 71 -5.53 3.71 -4.08
C TYR A 71 -6.55 2.95 -3.25
N THR A 72 -6.09 2.12 -2.34
CA THR A 72 -6.96 1.32 -1.47
C THR A 72 -7.03 1.92 -0.08
N THR A 73 -8.24 1.97 0.47
CA THR A 73 -8.49 2.41 1.84
C THR A 73 -9.34 1.39 2.58
N ASN A 74 -9.25 1.39 3.92
CA ASN A 74 -10.12 0.60 4.79
C ASN A 74 -11.55 1.15 4.91
N GLN A 75 -11.86 2.27 4.26
CA GLN A 75 -13.18 2.91 4.33
C GLN A 75 -14.08 2.54 3.14
N GLU A 76 -13.57 1.80 2.17
CA GLU A 76 -14.33 1.46 0.98
C GLU A 76 -15.42 0.44 1.25
N ARG A 77 -16.59 0.65 0.67
CA ARG A 77 -17.76 -0.22 0.81
C ARG A 77 -18.09 -0.89 -0.52
N LEU A 78 -18.39 -2.17 -0.47
CA LEU A 78 -19.00 -2.89 -1.59
C LEU A 78 -20.53 -2.75 -1.55
N PRO A 79 -21.22 -3.00 -2.68
CA PRO A 79 -22.68 -2.99 -2.73
C PRO A 79 -23.29 -3.94 -1.68
N GLY A 80 -24.17 -3.41 -0.83
CA GLY A 80 -24.77 -4.18 0.27
C GLY A 80 -25.90 -5.13 -0.15
N TRP A 81 -26.32 -5.11 -1.44
CA TRP A 81 -27.39 -5.99 -1.94
C TRP A 81 -26.88 -7.34 -2.45
N GLN A 82 -25.59 -7.48 -2.73
CA GLN A 82 -24.96 -8.72 -3.22
C GLN A 82 -24.19 -9.41 -2.12
N THR A 83 -24.04 -10.74 -2.25
CA THR A 83 -23.06 -11.51 -1.47
C THR A 83 -21.65 -11.23 -2.02
N ILE A 84 -20.62 -11.50 -1.22
CA ILE A 84 -19.23 -11.34 -1.64
C ILE A 84 -18.94 -12.22 -2.86
N GLN A 85 -19.45 -13.43 -2.89
CA GLN A 85 -19.31 -14.34 -4.02
C GLN A 85 -19.91 -13.73 -5.30
N MET A 86 -21.19 -13.31 -5.26
CA MET A 86 -21.85 -12.71 -6.42
C MET A 86 -21.10 -11.46 -6.93
N HIS A 87 -20.57 -10.65 -6.01
CA HIS A 87 -19.76 -9.49 -6.39
C HIS A 87 -18.50 -9.90 -7.16
N TYR A 88 -17.75 -10.88 -6.65
CA TYR A 88 -16.56 -11.37 -7.35
C TYR A 88 -16.89 -12.01 -8.69
N GLU A 89 -17.91 -12.88 -8.75
CA GLU A 89 -18.34 -13.51 -10.00
C GLU A 89 -18.72 -12.51 -11.10
N SER A 90 -19.23 -11.33 -10.72
CA SER A 90 -19.60 -10.28 -11.67
C SER A 90 -18.39 -9.50 -12.23
N VAL A 91 -17.23 -9.53 -11.57
CA VAL A 91 -16.03 -8.74 -11.94
C VAL A 91 -14.83 -9.61 -12.32
N LEU A 92 -14.87 -10.92 -12.05
CA LEU A 92 -13.79 -11.85 -12.35
C LEU A 92 -13.78 -12.28 -13.81
N THR A 93 -12.60 -12.25 -14.39
CA THR A 93 -12.32 -12.89 -15.68
C THR A 93 -11.88 -14.34 -15.48
N GLU A 94 -12.12 -15.21 -16.47
CA GLU A 94 -11.82 -16.66 -16.40
C GLU A 94 -10.36 -16.93 -15.98
N HIS A 95 -9.40 -16.22 -16.57
CA HIS A 95 -7.97 -16.43 -16.30
C HIS A 95 -7.55 -16.09 -14.86
N ARG A 96 -8.42 -15.42 -14.08
CA ARG A 96 -8.14 -15.05 -12.68
C ARG A 96 -8.82 -15.92 -11.65
N LYS A 97 -9.69 -16.83 -12.06
CA LYS A 97 -10.45 -17.70 -11.15
C LYS A 97 -9.53 -18.50 -10.21
N ASN A 98 -8.48 -19.11 -10.73
CA ASN A 98 -7.54 -19.89 -9.93
C ASN A 98 -6.79 -19.03 -8.90
N THR A 99 -6.33 -17.85 -9.31
CA THR A 99 -5.66 -16.89 -8.41
C THR A 99 -6.63 -16.39 -7.34
N TRP A 100 -7.87 -16.11 -7.70
CA TRP A 100 -8.91 -15.70 -6.77
C TRP A 100 -9.23 -16.78 -5.74
N GLN A 101 -9.42 -18.04 -6.14
CA GLN A 101 -9.65 -19.16 -5.22
C GLN A 101 -8.50 -19.31 -4.21
N HIS A 102 -7.26 -19.23 -4.70
CA HIS A 102 -6.09 -19.27 -3.82
C HIS A 102 -6.09 -18.09 -2.83
N MET A 103 -6.42 -16.87 -3.29
CA MET A 103 -6.50 -15.72 -2.40
C MET A 103 -7.58 -15.83 -1.34
N ILE A 104 -8.78 -16.34 -1.69
CA ILE A 104 -9.87 -16.58 -0.72
C ILE A 104 -9.38 -17.45 0.43
N HIS A 105 -8.70 -18.56 0.11
CA HIS A 105 -8.16 -19.48 1.10
C HIS A 105 -7.04 -18.83 1.93
N LEU A 106 -6.03 -18.25 1.27
CA LEU A 106 -4.89 -17.63 1.93
C LEU A 106 -5.30 -16.48 2.85
N PHE A 107 -6.30 -15.68 2.44
CA PHE A 107 -6.79 -14.54 3.20
C PHE A 107 -7.83 -14.93 4.26
N GLY A 108 -8.20 -16.22 4.35
CA GLY A 108 -9.14 -16.75 5.36
C GLY A 108 -10.51 -16.09 5.28
N ILE A 109 -11.07 -15.94 4.07
CA ILE A 109 -12.39 -15.34 3.85
C ILE A 109 -13.41 -16.30 3.23
N GLU A 110 -13.11 -17.60 3.17
CA GLU A 110 -14.02 -18.63 2.60
C GLU A 110 -15.41 -18.57 3.23
N ASN A 111 -15.44 -18.49 4.56
CA ASN A 111 -16.69 -18.46 5.31
C ASN A 111 -17.51 -17.16 5.12
N CYS A 112 -16.91 -16.17 4.46
CA CYS A 112 -17.55 -14.87 4.20
C CYS A 112 -18.24 -14.80 2.83
N MET A 113 -18.01 -15.78 1.96
CA MET A 113 -18.41 -15.69 0.56
C MET A 113 -19.94 -15.56 0.36
N HIS A 114 -20.72 -16.21 1.22
CA HIS A 114 -22.19 -16.12 1.20
C HIS A 114 -22.76 -14.96 2.02
N SER A 115 -21.91 -14.19 2.71
CA SER A 115 -22.32 -13.02 3.49
C SER A 115 -22.38 -11.77 2.62
N LYS A 116 -23.16 -10.78 3.04
CA LYS A 116 -23.14 -9.43 2.50
C LYS A 116 -21.99 -8.63 3.13
N PHE A 117 -21.47 -7.64 2.42
CA PHE A 117 -20.32 -6.86 2.88
C PHE A 117 -20.52 -6.22 4.27
N ASP A 118 -21.72 -5.70 4.55
CA ASP A 118 -22.00 -5.04 5.83
C ASP A 118 -21.99 -6.00 7.02
N GLN A 119 -22.17 -7.30 6.80
CA GLN A 119 -22.15 -8.36 7.82
C GLN A 119 -20.73 -8.78 8.22
N LEU A 120 -19.70 -8.32 7.48
CA LEU A 120 -18.33 -8.68 7.71
C LEU A 120 -17.70 -7.88 8.84
N SER A 121 -16.75 -8.48 9.57
CA SER A 121 -15.86 -7.75 10.47
C SER A 121 -14.96 -6.78 9.68
N LEU A 122 -14.39 -5.78 10.35
CA LEU A 122 -13.50 -4.82 9.68
C LEU A 122 -12.30 -5.51 9.00
N GLY A 123 -11.68 -6.49 9.67
CA GLY A 123 -10.59 -7.26 9.10
C GLY A 123 -11.00 -8.08 7.87
N GLN A 124 -12.20 -8.67 7.88
CA GLN A 124 -12.75 -9.35 6.71
C GLN A 124 -13.03 -8.38 5.56
N LYS A 125 -13.62 -7.22 5.85
CA LYS A 125 -13.85 -6.15 4.87
C LYS A 125 -12.56 -5.71 4.18
N ASN A 126 -11.50 -5.49 4.96
CA ASN A 126 -10.19 -5.09 4.43
C ASN A 126 -9.61 -6.17 3.51
N ARG A 127 -9.68 -7.45 3.91
CA ARG A 127 -9.17 -8.55 3.10
C ARG A 127 -9.97 -8.74 1.80
N VAL A 128 -11.29 -8.66 1.87
CA VAL A 128 -12.16 -8.69 0.69
C VAL A 128 -11.80 -7.55 -0.26
N ASN A 129 -11.73 -6.32 0.22
CA ASN A 129 -11.35 -5.17 -0.62
C ASN A 129 -9.96 -5.34 -1.25
N LEU A 130 -8.98 -5.80 -0.47
CA LEU A 130 -7.62 -6.00 -0.99
C LEU A 130 -7.57 -7.03 -2.11
N ILE A 131 -8.27 -8.16 -1.99
CA ILE A 131 -8.38 -9.16 -3.07
C ILE A 131 -8.97 -8.52 -4.33
N ARG A 132 -10.04 -7.73 -4.19
CA ARG A 132 -10.68 -7.04 -5.31
C ARG A 132 -9.70 -6.14 -6.06
N TYR A 133 -8.86 -5.40 -5.34
CA TYR A 133 -7.85 -4.54 -5.94
C TYR A 133 -6.69 -5.31 -6.58
N LEU A 134 -6.24 -6.39 -5.95
CA LEU A 134 -5.19 -7.24 -6.50
C LEU A 134 -5.60 -7.89 -7.83
N LEU A 135 -6.89 -8.15 -7.98
CA LEU A 135 -7.47 -8.73 -9.21
C LEU A 135 -7.64 -7.71 -10.35
N GLN A 136 -7.40 -6.42 -10.12
CA GLN A 136 -7.41 -5.42 -11.18
C GLN A 136 -6.09 -5.40 -11.96
N ASP A 137 -6.14 -4.91 -13.21
CA ASP A 137 -4.97 -4.90 -14.13
C ASP A 137 -3.99 -3.76 -13.87
N GLN A 138 -4.41 -2.74 -13.12
CA GLN A 138 -3.58 -1.57 -12.87
C GLN A 138 -2.20 -1.97 -12.32
N PRO A 139 -1.14 -1.41 -12.91
CA PRO A 139 0.23 -1.77 -12.55
C PRO A 139 0.72 -1.16 -11.25
N VAL A 140 0.02 -0.16 -10.70
CA VAL A 140 0.38 0.50 -9.45
C VAL A 140 -0.75 0.38 -8.43
N LEU A 141 -0.41 -0.13 -7.24
CA LEU A 141 -1.36 -0.28 -6.12
C LEU A 141 -0.79 0.38 -4.86
N ILE A 142 -1.51 1.37 -4.34
CA ILE A 142 -1.21 1.99 -3.05
C ILE A 142 -2.06 1.32 -1.98
N MET A 143 -1.42 0.67 -1.02
CA MET A 143 -2.03 -0.07 0.08
C MET A 143 -1.94 0.76 1.36
N ASP A 144 -2.95 1.61 1.61
CA ASP A 144 -3.00 2.47 2.80
C ASP A 144 -3.69 1.71 3.94
N GLU A 145 -2.88 1.17 4.85
CA GLU A 145 -3.31 0.35 5.99
C GLU A 145 -4.25 -0.81 5.62
N SER A 146 -4.15 -1.30 4.38
CA SER A 146 -5.07 -2.32 3.83
C SER A 146 -5.00 -3.67 4.55
N LEU A 147 -3.93 -3.92 5.31
CA LEU A 147 -3.75 -5.10 6.15
C LEU A 147 -3.89 -4.79 7.65
N ALA A 148 -4.39 -3.61 8.02
CA ALA A 148 -4.76 -3.34 9.41
C ALA A 148 -5.81 -4.35 9.89
N ASN A 149 -5.75 -4.72 11.17
CA ASN A 149 -6.63 -5.72 11.79
C ASN A 149 -6.49 -7.16 11.22
N VAL A 150 -5.35 -7.46 10.62
CA VAL A 150 -4.92 -8.82 10.27
C VAL A 150 -3.77 -9.20 11.21
N ASP A 151 -3.75 -10.43 11.72
CA ASP A 151 -2.66 -10.90 12.57
C ASP A 151 -1.31 -10.93 11.82
N GLU A 152 -0.19 -10.83 12.57
CA GLU A 152 1.14 -10.71 11.98
C GLU A 152 1.49 -11.88 11.06
N SER A 153 1.20 -13.11 11.48
CA SER A 153 1.50 -14.31 10.70
C SER A 153 0.77 -14.33 9.36
N MET A 154 -0.52 -13.97 9.37
CA MET A 154 -1.32 -13.89 8.16
C MET A 154 -0.86 -12.73 7.26
N ARG A 155 -0.54 -11.55 7.82
CA ARG A 155 0.00 -10.42 7.05
C ARG A 155 1.28 -10.80 6.30
N GLU A 156 2.22 -11.47 6.98
CA GLU A 156 3.45 -11.93 6.33
C GLU A 156 3.17 -12.87 5.15
N LYS A 157 2.29 -13.85 5.33
CA LYS A 157 1.89 -14.78 4.27
C LYS A 157 1.26 -14.04 3.08
N ILE A 158 0.38 -13.08 3.36
CA ILE A 158 -0.28 -12.25 2.33
C ILE A 158 0.75 -11.43 1.57
N ILE A 159 1.68 -10.74 2.25
CA ILE A 159 2.70 -9.91 1.59
C ILE A 159 3.61 -10.78 0.70
N LEU A 160 4.09 -11.91 1.20
CA LEU A 160 4.92 -12.83 0.42
C LEU A 160 4.17 -13.38 -0.80
N PHE A 161 2.91 -13.71 -0.64
CA PHE A 161 2.05 -14.13 -1.76
C PHE A 161 1.90 -13.01 -2.80
N ILE A 162 1.61 -11.78 -2.39
CA ILE A 162 1.49 -10.63 -3.28
C ILE A 162 2.76 -10.43 -4.09
N LYS A 163 3.92 -10.45 -3.43
CA LYS A 163 5.23 -10.29 -4.08
C LYS A 163 5.52 -11.37 -5.09
N LYS A 164 5.15 -12.62 -4.80
CA LYS A 164 5.31 -13.77 -5.69
C LYS A 164 4.35 -13.72 -6.88
N GLN A 165 3.08 -13.40 -6.62
CA GLN A 165 2.01 -13.49 -7.62
C GLN A 165 1.96 -12.31 -8.58
N PHE A 166 2.43 -11.13 -8.12
CA PHE A 166 2.34 -9.89 -8.89
C PHE A 166 3.71 -9.19 -9.06
N PRO A 167 4.74 -9.88 -9.58
CA PRO A 167 6.11 -9.34 -9.64
C PRO A 167 6.24 -8.13 -10.57
N GLY A 168 5.30 -7.95 -11.50
CA GLY A 168 5.28 -6.81 -12.43
C GLY A 168 4.60 -5.55 -11.92
N LYS A 169 3.97 -5.59 -10.73
CA LYS A 169 3.29 -4.43 -10.15
C LYS A 169 4.20 -3.64 -9.22
N LEU A 170 3.96 -2.33 -9.14
CA LEU A 170 4.53 -1.45 -8.12
C LEU A 170 3.54 -1.30 -6.99
N PHE A 171 3.94 -1.69 -5.79
CA PHE A 171 3.16 -1.52 -4.56
C PHE A 171 3.76 -0.40 -3.71
N VAL A 172 2.90 0.54 -3.26
CA VAL A 172 3.24 1.49 -2.20
C VAL A 172 2.54 1.03 -0.94
N TYR A 173 3.30 0.48 0.00
CA TYR A 173 2.78 -0.09 1.24
C TYR A 173 2.92 0.91 2.40
N ILE A 174 1.79 1.37 2.91
CA ILE A 174 1.71 2.25 4.08
C ILE A 174 1.30 1.40 5.28
N SER A 175 2.17 1.35 6.27
CA SER A 175 1.95 0.59 7.51
C SER A 175 2.60 1.30 8.69
N HIS A 176 2.05 1.11 9.87
CA HIS A 176 2.66 1.55 11.13
C HIS A 176 3.67 0.53 11.70
N HIS A 177 3.79 -0.63 11.07
CA HIS A 177 4.67 -1.69 11.52
C HIS A 177 6.08 -1.55 10.93
N VAL A 178 6.99 -0.89 11.66
CA VAL A 178 8.40 -0.67 11.25
C VAL A 178 9.06 -1.95 10.78
N ARG A 179 8.90 -3.05 11.55
CA ARG A 179 9.48 -4.35 11.21
C ARG A 179 9.05 -4.86 9.85
N GLU A 180 7.77 -4.75 9.51
CA GLU A 180 7.23 -5.18 8.21
C GLU A 180 7.80 -4.34 7.07
N ILE A 181 7.82 -3.02 7.24
CA ILE A 181 8.39 -2.09 6.25
C ILE A 181 9.85 -2.43 5.98
N CYS A 182 10.68 -2.60 7.03
CA CYS A 182 12.09 -2.97 6.89
C CYS A 182 12.27 -4.34 6.24
N LYS A 183 11.42 -5.29 6.60
CA LYS A 183 11.52 -6.69 6.17
C LYS A 183 11.12 -6.87 4.72
N PHE A 184 10.00 -6.31 4.30
CA PHE A 184 9.36 -6.63 3.02
C PHE A 184 9.59 -5.60 1.92
N CYS A 185 9.82 -4.33 2.26
CA CYS A 185 10.00 -3.30 1.25
C CYS A 185 11.44 -3.28 0.71
N ASP A 186 11.58 -2.86 -0.55
CA ASP A 186 12.87 -2.59 -1.18
C ASP A 186 13.31 -1.15 -0.89
N GLN A 187 12.56 -0.19 -1.38
CA GLN A 187 12.75 1.23 -1.10
C GLN A 187 11.77 1.67 -0.01
N ILE A 188 12.25 2.45 0.92
CA ILE A 188 11.44 3.00 2.01
C ILE A 188 11.54 4.52 1.97
N VAL A 189 10.40 5.18 1.97
CA VAL A 189 10.29 6.63 2.09
C VAL A 189 9.77 6.93 3.50
N VAL A 190 10.61 7.54 4.34
CA VAL A 190 10.18 8.03 5.65
C VAL A 190 9.72 9.46 5.49
N LEU A 191 8.42 9.68 5.75
CA LEU A 191 7.79 10.99 5.71
C LEU A 191 7.71 11.57 7.13
N ARG A 192 8.45 12.64 7.36
CA ARG A 192 8.52 13.36 8.64
C ARG A 192 7.42 14.40 8.74
N SER A 193 7.02 14.70 9.96
CA SER A 193 6.04 15.74 10.25
C SER A 193 6.56 17.13 9.83
N MET A 194 5.64 18.05 9.54
CA MET A 194 5.97 19.45 9.23
C MET A 194 6.84 20.06 10.33
N GLY A 195 7.82 20.86 9.91
CA GLY A 195 8.81 21.48 10.80
C GLY A 195 10.14 20.72 10.88
N ARG A 196 10.19 19.44 10.48
CA ARG A 196 11.44 18.70 10.34
C ARG A 196 11.98 18.81 8.90
N SER A 197 13.29 19.09 8.73
CA SER A 197 13.95 19.17 7.43
C SER A 197 15.15 18.23 7.38
N PRO A 198 15.33 17.44 6.31
CA PRO A 198 14.39 17.24 5.20
C PRO A 198 13.11 16.51 5.64
N GLN A 199 11.99 16.75 4.97
CA GLN A 199 10.72 16.10 5.28
C GLN A 199 10.65 14.66 4.74
N ILE A 200 11.48 14.30 3.77
CA ILE A 200 11.63 12.96 3.20
C ILE A 200 13.02 12.42 3.49
N ILE A 201 13.08 11.20 3.99
CA ILE A 201 14.33 10.44 4.12
C ILE A 201 14.16 9.12 3.37
N PRO A 202 14.92 8.88 2.29
CA PRO A 202 14.92 7.59 1.60
C PRO A 202 15.81 6.60 2.34
N LEU A 203 15.31 5.40 2.53
CA LEU A 203 16.04 4.28 3.14
C LEU A 203 15.87 3.03 2.27
N LYS A 204 16.67 2.01 2.54
CA LYS A 204 16.60 0.71 1.86
C LYS A 204 16.18 -0.37 2.84
N GLY A 205 15.15 -1.14 2.48
CA GLY A 205 14.73 -2.32 3.23
C GLY A 205 15.42 -3.60 2.77
N GLN A 206 14.97 -4.75 3.28
CA GLN A 206 15.57 -6.04 2.94
C GLN A 206 14.91 -6.73 1.76
N ASN A 207 13.76 -6.26 1.32
CA ASN A 207 13.01 -6.84 0.20
C ASN A 207 12.81 -8.36 0.32
N LEU A 208 12.46 -8.84 1.51
CA LEU A 208 12.24 -10.27 1.73
C LEU A 208 11.25 -10.84 0.73
N CYS A 209 11.63 -11.94 0.10
CA CYS A 209 10.85 -12.76 -0.81
C CYS A 209 10.92 -14.23 -0.35
N MET A 210 10.18 -15.13 -1.00
CA MET A 210 10.21 -16.55 -0.66
C MET A 210 11.57 -17.23 -0.82
N ASN A 211 12.47 -16.61 -1.60
CA ASN A 211 13.76 -17.19 -2.01
C ASN A 211 14.99 -16.57 -1.32
N ASN A 212 14.80 -15.65 -0.38
CA ASN A 212 15.91 -15.04 0.36
C ASN A 212 15.64 -15.04 1.87
N ASP A 213 16.71 -15.10 2.65
CA ASP A 213 16.66 -15.07 4.10
C ASP A 213 16.74 -13.65 4.67
N ILE A 214 16.28 -13.51 5.91
CA ILE A 214 16.37 -12.25 6.65
C ILE A 214 17.75 -12.15 7.31
N HIS A 215 18.43 -11.04 7.08
CA HIS A 215 19.61 -10.65 7.85
C HIS A 215 19.17 -9.91 9.13
N HIS A 216 19.11 -10.63 10.24
CA HIS A 216 18.56 -10.11 11.50
C HIS A 216 19.26 -8.85 12.00
N ASP A 217 20.58 -8.77 11.91
CA ASP A 217 21.33 -7.60 12.37
C ASP A 217 21.03 -6.38 11.50
N LYS A 218 21.02 -6.56 10.17
CA LYS A 218 20.62 -5.50 9.24
C LYS A 218 19.16 -5.08 9.42
N LEU A 219 18.27 -6.00 9.81
CA LEU A 219 16.88 -5.65 10.11
C LEU A 219 16.81 -4.73 11.32
N LYS A 220 17.57 -5.00 12.37
CA LYS A 220 17.67 -4.14 13.57
C LYS A 220 18.21 -2.76 13.22
N GLU A 221 19.29 -2.70 12.42
CA GLU A 221 19.87 -1.43 11.95
C GLU A 221 18.84 -0.61 11.17
N ASN A 222 18.18 -1.20 10.17
CA ASN A 222 17.15 -0.50 9.38
C ASN A 222 15.98 -0.01 10.25
N MET A 223 15.56 -0.81 11.25
CA MET A 223 14.51 -0.41 12.19
C MET A 223 14.94 0.81 13.02
N LEU A 224 16.19 0.83 13.53
CA LEU A 224 16.73 1.96 14.26
C LEU A 224 16.83 3.22 13.37
N GLU A 225 17.30 3.07 12.13
CA GLU A 225 17.35 4.17 11.17
C GLU A 225 15.95 4.78 10.92
N ILE A 226 14.92 3.96 10.74
CA ILE A 226 13.55 4.45 10.55
C ILE A 226 13.05 5.19 11.79
N VAL A 227 13.28 4.63 12.99
CA VAL A 227 12.83 5.26 14.24
C VAL A 227 13.55 6.58 14.48
N HIS A 228 14.85 6.69 14.18
CA HIS A 228 15.58 7.95 14.27
C HIS A 228 15.20 8.95 13.17
N ALA A 229 14.82 8.44 12.00
CA ALA A 229 14.42 9.26 10.87
C ALA A 229 13.00 9.82 11.02
N ALA A 230 12.07 9.11 11.64
CA ALA A 230 10.69 9.52 11.80
C ALA A 230 10.53 10.59 12.89
#